data_16852942b877ef6442666120a4dd84af
#
_entry.id   16852942b877ef6442666120a4dd84af
#
_cell.length_a   1.000
_cell.length_b   1.000
_cell.length_c   1.000
_cell.angle_alpha   90.00
_cell.angle_beta   90.00
_cell.angle_gamma   90.00
#
_symmetry.space_group_name_H-M   'P 1'
#
loop_
_entity.id
_entity.type
_entity.pdbx_description
1 polymer ?
#
loop_
_entity_poly.entity_id
_entity_poly.type
_entity_poly.pdbx_seq_one_letter_code
_entity_poly.pdbx_strand_id
1 'polypeptide(L)'
;MENRKRVTEMTIKEIAHLAGVSSAAVSRYLNGGYVSDEKKEQIRRVIEETGYQPSAQARILRTKKACLVGVVVPKINSESISRVTAGIEQVLSRRGYQMLLASTDNDPRKEITYLKLFESYPVDGIILIGTVITAEHRKFLKGSKVPVVVVGQYTKYANCIYHDDYGAGKAMGKAAASFLDAGKKVAYIGVTKEDKAVGAAREDGFRAGLKSAGIELEDACTRKAEFTMDSGYEAALDLLRGNTGIGVLSCAT
;
A
#
# COMPACT_ATOMS: atom_id res chain seq x y z
N MET A 1 -40.17 13.91 23.85
CA MET A 1 -39.74 13.88 22.42
C MET A 1 -39.38 15.29 22.01
N GLU A 2 -38.16 15.71 22.34
CA GLU A 2 -37.80 17.13 22.15
C GLU A 2 -36.49 17.22 21.40
N ASN A 3 -36.62 17.77 20.18
CA ASN A 3 -35.66 18.59 19.45
C ASN A 3 -34.16 18.22 19.53
N ARG A 4 -33.73 17.18 18.80
CA ARG A 4 -32.37 17.17 18.28
C ARG A 4 -32.25 18.28 17.23
N LYS A 5 -31.98 19.52 17.68
CA LYS A 5 -31.52 20.57 16.78
C LYS A 5 -30.36 20.02 15.99
N ARG A 6 -30.46 20.05 14.66
CA ARG A 6 -29.32 19.90 13.75
C ARG A 6 -28.22 20.81 14.29
N VAL A 7 -27.09 20.22 14.66
CA VAL A 7 -25.85 20.95 14.86
C VAL A 7 -25.52 21.51 13.48
N THR A 8 -25.95 22.75 13.25
CA THR A 8 -25.58 23.49 12.04
C THR A 8 -24.08 23.64 12.16
N GLU A 9 -23.31 23.10 11.23
CA GLU A 9 -21.85 23.23 11.21
C GLU A 9 -21.52 24.72 11.21
N MET A 10 -21.04 25.23 12.34
CA MET A 10 -20.68 26.64 12.48
C MET A 10 -19.56 26.96 11.49
N THR A 11 -19.61 28.12 10.90
CA THR A 11 -18.62 28.61 9.94
C THR A 11 -17.58 29.51 10.62
N ILE A 12 -16.43 29.69 9.98
CA ILE A 12 -15.41 30.66 10.43
C ILE A 12 -16.00 32.08 10.60
N LYS A 13 -17.01 32.45 9.79
CA LYS A 13 -17.67 33.77 9.89
C LYS A 13 -18.48 33.90 11.17
N GLU A 14 -19.19 32.84 11.55
CA GLU A 14 -19.97 32.82 12.80
C GLU A 14 -19.07 32.84 14.02
N ILE A 15 -17.98 32.09 14.04
CA ILE A 15 -16.96 32.15 15.10
C ILE A 15 -16.35 33.56 15.19
N ALA A 16 -16.03 34.17 14.05
CA ALA A 16 -15.48 35.53 14.03
C ALA A 16 -16.47 36.55 14.60
N HIS A 17 -17.76 36.41 14.28
CA HIS A 17 -18.82 37.27 14.81
C HIS A 17 -18.96 37.12 16.34
N LEU A 18 -19.02 35.88 16.83
CA LEU A 18 -19.13 35.60 18.28
C LEU A 18 -17.89 36.04 19.05
N ALA A 19 -16.71 35.93 18.48
CA ALA A 19 -15.45 36.35 19.10
C ALA A 19 -15.14 37.85 18.94
N GLY A 20 -15.99 38.61 18.25
CA GLY A 20 -15.76 40.04 17.99
C GLY A 20 -14.50 40.33 17.16
N VAL A 21 -14.08 39.43 16.31
CA VAL A 21 -12.86 39.54 15.50
C VAL A 21 -13.14 39.34 13.99
N SER A 22 -12.16 39.64 13.15
CA SER A 22 -12.30 39.34 11.71
C SER A 22 -12.15 37.85 11.41
N SER A 23 -12.82 37.36 10.37
CA SER A 23 -12.64 35.98 9.87
C SER A 23 -11.18 35.67 9.51
N ALA A 24 -10.41 36.69 9.09
CA ALA A 24 -8.98 36.57 8.85
C ALA A 24 -8.17 36.32 10.13
N ALA A 25 -8.58 36.89 11.27
CA ALA A 25 -7.96 36.63 12.57
C ALA A 25 -8.24 35.22 13.05
N VAL A 26 -9.49 34.73 12.96
CA VAL A 26 -9.85 33.35 13.26
C VAL A 26 -9.06 32.38 12.38
N SER A 27 -9.01 32.65 11.07
CA SER A 27 -8.24 31.83 10.14
C SER A 27 -6.75 31.77 10.49
N ARG A 28 -6.13 32.88 10.89
CA ARG A 28 -4.73 32.93 11.35
C ARG A 28 -4.53 32.13 12.64
N TYR A 29 -5.41 32.30 13.62
CA TYR A 29 -5.39 31.55 14.87
C TYR A 29 -5.40 30.04 14.64
N LEU A 30 -6.35 29.57 13.83
CA LEU A 30 -6.50 28.13 13.50
C LEU A 30 -5.30 27.53 12.75
N ASN A 31 -4.44 28.36 12.17
CA ASN A 31 -3.26 27.92 11.42
C ASN A 31 -1.93 28.21 12.13
N GLY A 32 -1.96 28.57 13.41
CA GLY A 32 -0.74 28.90 14.17
C GLY A 32 -0.06 30.20 13.73
N GLY A 33 -0.75 31.06 12.95
CA GLY A 33 -0.23 32.36 12.54
C GLY A 33 -0.34 33.38 13.65
N TYR A 34 0.35 34.52 13.48
CA TYR A 34 0.35 35.58 14.48
C TYR A 34 -1.03 36.23 14.63
N VAL A 35 -1.51 36.25 15.87
CA VAL A 35 -2.71 36.96 16.34
C VAL A 35 -2.36 37.52 17.74
N SER A 36 -2.81 38.73 18.07
CA SER A 36 -2.58 39.29 19.41
C SER A 36 -3.18 38.39 20.50
N ASP A 37 -2.56 38.40 21.68
CA ASP A 37 -2.95 37.49 22.76
C ASP A 37 -4.40 37.70 23.22
N GLU A 38 -4.88 38.95 23.22
CA GLU A 38 -6.28 39.28 23.49
C GLU A 38 -7.23 38.58 22.50
N LYS A 39 -6.97 38.69 21.19
CA LYS A 39 -7.78 38.04 20.15
C LYS A 39 -7.67 36.52 20.17
N LYS A 40 -6.48 35.98 20.52
CA LYS A 40 -6.32 34.53 20.72
C LYS A 40 -7.25 34.02 21.79
N GLU A 41 -7.30 34.70 22.93
CA GLU A 41 -8.13 34.31 24.05
C GLU A 41 -9.63 34.39 23.72
N GLN A 42 -10.05 35.46 23.03
CA GLN A 42 -11.43 35.61 22.58
C GLN A 42 -11.83 34.47 21.63
N ILE A 43 -10.99 34.14 20.66
CA ILE A 43 -11.23 33.04 19.68
C ILE A 43 -11.24 31.70 20.39
N ARG A 44 -10.27 31.43 21.28
CA ARG A 44 -10.16 30.18 22.04
C ARG A 44 -11.43 29.92 22.84
N ARG A 45 -11.90 30.93 23.61
CA ARG A 45 -13.11 30.83 24.44
C ARG A 45 -14.34 30.47 23.59
N VAL A 46 -14.55 31.15 22.47
CA VAL A 46 -15.69 30.87 21.58
C VAL A 46 -15.61 29.48 20.98
N ILE A 47 -14.42 29.00 20.59
CA ILE A 47 -14.23 27.65 20.08
C ILE A 47 -14.54 26.60 21.16
N GLU A 48 -14.09 26.80 22.39
CA GLU A 48 -14.36 25.90 23.51
C GLU A 48 -15.86 25.87 23.87
N GLU A 49 -16.52 27.03 23.90
CA GLU A 49 -17.96 27.15 24.21
C GLU A 49 -18.85 26.53 23.12
N THR A 50 -18.44 26.66 21.85
CA THR A 50 -19.25 26.20 20.71
C THR A 50 -18.90 24.78 20.24
N GLY A 51 -17.77 24.22 20.67
CA GLY A 51 -17.25 22.95 20.16
C GLY A 51 -16.86 23.02 18.68
N TYR A 52 -16.61 24.22 18.15
CA TYR A 52 -16.30 24.41 16.73
C TYR A 52 -15.05 23.64 16.30
N GLN A 53 -15.21 22.84 15.25
CA GLN A 53 -14.08 22.21 14.57
C GLN A 53 -14.01 22.71 13.12
N PRO A 54 -12.83 23.17 12.67
CA PRO A 54 -12.66 23.61 11.29
C PRO A 54 -13.05 22.51 10.31
N SER A 55 -13.94 22.79 9.38
CA SER A 55 -14.32 21.85 8.32
C SER A 55 -13.08 21.42 7.51
N ALA A 56 -12.88 20.11 7.37
CA ALA A 56 -11.80 19.56 6.54
C ALA A 56 -11.89 20.07 5.10
N GLN A 57 -13.11 20.21 4.58
CA GLN A 57 -13.37 20.74 3.22
C GLN A 57 -12.93 22.20 3.09
N ALA A 58 -13.26 23.05 4.07
CA ALA A 58 -12.82 24.45 4.09
C ALA A 58 -11.28 24.57 4.16
N ARG A 59 -10.63 23.65 4.90
CA ARG A 59 -9.17 23.57 4.94
C ARG A 59 -8.58 23.18 3.58
N ILE A 60 -9.12 22.14 2.93
CA ILE A 60 -8.70 21.68 1.61
C ILE A 60 -8.83 22.79 0.57
N LEU A 61 -9.99 23.46 0.51
CA LEU A 61 -10.22 24.57 -0.43
C LEU A 61 -9.18 25.68 -0.31
N ARG A 62 -8.74 25.96 0.91
CA ARG A 62 -7.76 27.03 1.17
C ARG A 62 -6.31 26.58 0.97
N THR A 63 -5.94 25.40 1.48
CA THR A 63 -4.55 24.92 1.44
C THR A 63 -4.23 24.15 0.15
N LYS A 64 -5.25 23.77 -0.59
CA LYS A 64 -5.18 22.83 -1.72
C LYS A 64 -4.53 21.49 -1.36
N LYS A 65 -4.53 21.14 -0.07
CA LYS A 65 -4.00 19.90 0.47
C LYS A 65 -5.03 19.23 1.35
N ALA A 66 -5.29 17.96 1.09
CA ALA A 66 -6.15 17.12 1.93
C ALA A 66 -5.41 16.61 3.17
N CYS A 67 -4.08 16.54 3.11
CA CYS A 67 -3.22 15.82 4.05
C CYS A 67 -3.64 14.35 4.19
N LEU A 68 -4.00 13.74 3.07
CA LEU A 68 -4.54 12.39 2.99
C LEU A 68 -3.87 11.64 1.85
N VAL A 69 -3.44 10.40 2.09
CA VAL A 69 -2.83 9.51 1.08
C VAL A 69 -3.65 8.22 1.01
N GLY A 70 -4.09 7.86 -0.20
CA GLY A 70 -4.73 6.58 -0.46
C GLY A 70 -3.67 5.48 -0.58
N VAL A 71 -3.85 4.36 0.12
CA VAL A 71 -2.97 3.19 0.05
C VAL A 71 -3.80 1.98 -0.34
N VAL A 72 -3.50 1.42 -1.51
CA VAL A 72 -4.15 0.21 -2.03
C VAL A 72 -3.22 -0.96 -1.78
N VAL A 73 -3.71 -1.98 -1.06
CA VAL A 73 -2.94 -3.18 -0.69
C VAL A 73 -3.60 -4.44 -1.21
N PRO A 74 -2.82 -5.48 -1.59
CA PRO A 74 -3.39 -6.73 -2.09
C PRO A 74 -4.16 -7.49 -1.02
N LYS A 75 -3.70 -7.45 0.24
CA LYS A 75 -4.37 -8.05 1.41
C LYS A 75 -3.81 -7.48 2.71
N ILE A 76 -4.61 -7.44 3.76
CA ILE A 76 -4.20 -6.92 5.08
C ILE A 76 -3.67 -8.01 6.02
N ASN A 77 -4.05 -9.26 5.81
CA ASN A 77 -3.67 -10.41 6.63
C ASN A 77 -2.33 -11.06 6.20
N SER A 78 -1.43 -10.27 5.66
CA SER A 78 -0.06 -10.69 5.26
C SER A 78 0.97 -9.96 6.11
N GLU A 79 1.90 -10.71 6.71
CA GLU A 79 2.93 -10.11 7.56
C GLU A 79 3.78 -9.07 6.81
N SER A 80 4.22 -9.38 5.58
CA SER A 80 5.01 -8.45 4.77
C SER A 80 4.23 -7.19 4.41
N ILE A 81 2.97 -7.33 3.97
CA ILE A 81 2.12 -6.18 3.62
C ILE A 81 1.80 -5.34 4.84
N SER A 82 1.49 -5.97 5.98
CA SER A 82 1.24 -5.26 7.24
C SER A 82 2.46 -4.44 7.68
N ARG A 83 3.66 -4.99 7.60
CA ARG A 83 4.91 -4.28 7.93
C ARG A 83 5.18 -3.10 6.99
N VAL A 84 5.00 -3.29 5.69
CA VAL A 84 5.15 -2.20 4.70
C VAL A 84 4.12 -1.10 4.98
N THR A 85 2.86 -1.46 5.20
CA THR A 85 1.79 -0.52 5.50
C THR A 85 2.06 0.27 6.79
N ALA A 86 2.53 -0.41 7.85
CA ALA A 86 2.91 0.26 9.10
C ALA A 86 4.10 1.23 8.90
N GLY A 87 5.07 0.88 8.06
CA GLY A 87 6.18 1.77 7.72
C GLY A 87 5.72 3.02 6.94
N ILE A 88 4.79 2.84 6.01
CA ILE A 88 4.16 3.94 5.26
C ILE A 88 3.41 4.86 6.25
N GLU A 89 2.57 4.29 7.11
CA GLU A 89 1.79 5.05 8.10
C GLU A 89 2.70 5.88 9.00
N GLN A 90 3.77 5.29 9.53
CA GLN A 90 4.70 6.00 10.42
C GLN A 90 5.32 7.24 9.75
N VAL A 91 5.67 7.16 8.46
CA VAL A 91 6.24 8.29 7.72
C VAL A 91 5.18 9.35 7.43
N LEU A 92 3.99 8.94 7.01
CA LEU A 92 2.87 9.83 6.70
C LEU A 92 2.42 10.60 7.95
N SER A 93 2.23 9.89 9.07
CA SER A 93 1.80 10.48 10.35
C SER A 93 2.78 11.53 10.86
N ARG A 94 4.09 11.28 10.81
CA ARG A 94 5.14 12.25 11.16
C ARG A 94 5.12 13.51 10.29
N ARG A 95 4.57 13.42 9.08
CA ARG A 95 4.43 14.53 8.13
C ARG A 95 3.05 15.20 8.19
N GLY A 96 2.19 14.80 9.15
CA GLY A 96 0.82 15.30 9.31
C GLY A 96 -0.16 14.80 8.25
N TYR A 97 0.14 13.69 7.58
CA TYR A 97 -0.75 13.02 6.66
C TYR A 97 -1.48 11.87 7.33
N GLN A 98 -2.73 11.67 6.95
CA GLN A 98 -3.52 10.49 7.30
C GLN A 98 -3.52 9.50 6.12
N MET A 99 -3.71 8.22 6.43
CA MET A 99 -3.75 7.15 5.46
C MET A 99 -5.17 6.60 5.30
N LEU A 100 -5.65 6.51 4.04
CA LEU A 100 -6.84 5.74 3.68
C LEU A 100 -6.39 4.41 3.09
N LEU A 101 -6.72 3.31 3.76
CA LEU A 101 -6.35 1.96 3.35
C LEU A 101 -7.49 1.26 2.62
N ALA A 102 -7.20 0.68 1.45
CA ALA A 102 -8.11 -0.19 0.71
C ALA A 102 -7.46 -1.55 0.44
N SER A 103 -8.14 -2.63 0.80
CA SER A 103 -7.71 -4.01 0.54
C SER A 103 -8.47 -4.62 -0.63
N THR A 104 -7.77 -5.32 -1.52
CA THR A 104 -8.32 -5.82 -2.79
C THR A 104 -8.48 -7.33 -2.84
N ASP A 105 -7.96 -8.07 -1.86
CA ASP A 105 -7.92 -9.54 -1.82
C ASP A 105 -7.25 -10.13 -3.07
N ASN A 106 -6.15 -9.51 -3.50
CA ASN A 106 -5.40 -9.87 -4.72
C ASN A 106 -6.22 -9.76 -6.03
N ASP A 107 -7.34 -9.02 -6.06
CA ASP A 107 -8.11 -8.78 -7.29
C ASP A 107 -7.63 -7.49 -7.99
N PRO A 108 -6.96 -7.58 -9.17
CA PRO A 108 -6.50 -6.41 -9.91
C PRO A 108 -7.63 -5.48 -10.37
N ARG A 109 -8.87 -5.99 -10.50
CA ARG A 109 -10.03 -5.17 -10.88
C ARG A 109 -10.46 -4.27 -9.72
N LYS A 110 -10.39 -4.79 -8.48
CA LYS A 110 -10.62 -3.98 -7.28
C LYS A 110 -9.53 -2.93 -7.10
N GLU A 111 -8.26 -3.24 -7.45
CA GLU A 111 -7.18 -2.25 -7.45
C GLU A 111 -7.55 -1.06 -8.32
N ILE A 112 -7.97 -1.29 -9.57
CA ILE A 112 -8.41 -0.23 -10.49
C ILE A 112 -9.61 0.55 -9.93
N THR A 113 -10.56 -0.13 -9.31
CA THR A 113 -11.72 0.51 -8.69
C THR A 113 -11.30 1.48 -7.58
N TYR A 114 -10.41 1.05 -6.69
CA TYR A 114 -9.92 1.91 -5.61
C TYR A 114 -8.99 3.02 -6.10
N LEU A 115 -8.17 2.78 -7.11
CA LEU A 115 -7.36 3.81 -7.73
C LEU A 115 -8.23 4.95 -8.31
N LYS A 116 -9.32 4.61 -9.02
CA LYS A 116 -10.28 5.59 -9.55
C LYS A 116 -11.06 6.29 -8.42
N LEU A 117 -11.42 5.56 -7.37
CA LEU A 117 -12.07 6.13 -6.20
C LEU A 117 -11.16 7.19 -5.55
N PHE A 118 -9.89 6.86 -5.28
CA PHE A 118 -8.94 7.79 -4.69
C PHE A 118 -8.61 8.97 -5.61
N GLU A 119 -8.61 8.79 -6.93
CA GLU A 119 -8.45 9.92 -7.85
C GLU A 119 -9.64 10.91 -7.78
N SER A 120 -10.85 10.42 -7.51
CA SER A 120 -12.06 11.24 -7.34
C SER A 120 -12.23 11.78 -5.91
N TYR A 121 -11.54 11.21 -4.94
CA TYR A 121 -11.54 11.63 -3.54
C TYR A 121 -10.42 12.64 -3.29
N PRO A 122 -10.57 13.58 -2.33
CA PRO A 122 -9.51 14.56 -2.08
C PRO A 122 -8.30 13.91 -1.36
N VAL A 123 -7.49 13.17 -2.10
CA VAL A 123 -6.18 12.68 -1.63
C VAL A 123 -5.04 13.44 -2.32
N ASP A 124 -3.91 13.60 -1.65
CA ASP A 124 -2.74 14.29 -2.18
C ASP A 124 -1.78 13.33 -2.91
N GLY A 125 -1.98 12.03 -2.76
CA GLY A 125 -1.20 10.98 -3.41
C GLY A 125 -1.82 9.60 -3.22
N ILE A 126 -1.35 8.66 -4.04
CA ILE A 126 -1.77 7.25 -3.98
C ILE A 126 -0.52 6.37 -3.91
N ILE A 127 -0.53 5.38 -3.05
CA ILE A 127 0.45 4.30 -3.01
C ILE A 127 -0.26 3.01 -3.39
N LEU A 128 0.21 2.34 -4.43
CA LEU A 128 -0.27 1.04 -4.87
C LEU A 128 0.78 -0.02 -4.52
N ILE A 129 0.46 -0.93 -3.61
CA ILE A 129 1.22 -2.17 -3.41
C ILE A 129 0.61 -3.20 -4.37
N GLY A 130 1.14 -3.25 -5.58
CA GLY A 130 0.58 -4.03 -6.67
C GLY A 130 1.23 -5.41 -6.78
N THR A 131 0.45 -6.39 -7.26
CA THR A 131 0.94 -7.74 -7.60
C THR A 131 1.09 -7.90 -9.12
N VAL A 132 0.08 -7.51 -9.89
CA VAL A 132 0.07 -7.63 -11.36
C VAL A 132 -0.28 -6.28 -11.99
N ILE A 133 0.65 -5.69 -12.75
CA ILE A 133 0.43 -4.44 -13.48
C ILE A 133 -0.24 -4.73 -14.84
N THR A 134 -1.55 -4.72 -14.88
CA THR A 134 -2.36 -4.98 -16.08
C THR A 134 -2.34 -3.81 -17.08
N ALA A 135 -2.95 -4.00 -18.24
CA ALA A 135 -3.13 -2.93 -19.23
C ALA A 135 -3.96 -1.76 -18.66
N GLU A 136 -4.95 -2.05 -17.82
CA GLU A 136 -5.78 -1.03 -17.17
C GLU A 136 -4.99 -0.22 -16.14
N HIS A 137 -4.12 -0.86 -15.34
CA HIS A 137 -3.20 -0.15 -14.46
C HIS A 137 -2.33 0.83 -15.24
N ARG A 138 -1.72 0.36 -16.34
CA ARG A 138 -0.89 1.22 -17.20
C ARG A 138 -1.68 2.39 -17.79
N LYS A 139 -2.94 2.16 -18.19
CA LYS A 139 -3.82 3.22 -18.68
C LYS A 139 -4.12 4.25 -17.58
N PHE A 140 -4.47 3.78 -16.38
CA PHE A 140 -4.71 4.66 -15.22
C PHE A 140 -3.46 5.48 -14.87
N LEU A 141 -2.31 4.81 -14.68
CA LEU A 141 -1.07 5.46 -14.28
C LEU A 141 -0.60 6.54 -15.27
N LYS A 142 -0.85 6.35 -16.57
CA LYS A 142 -0.57 7.37 -17.60
C LYS A 142 -1.45 8.62 -17.49
N GLY A 143 -2.69 8.47 -17.06
CA GLY A 143 -3.70 9.53 -17.06
C GLY A 143 -4.01 10.10 -15.68
N SER A 144 -3.44 9.54 -14.63
CA SER A 144 -3.75 9.95 -13.25
C SER A 144 -3.36 11.40 -12.99
N LYS A 145 -4.30 12.15 -12.43
CA LYS A 145 -4.11 13.53 -11.97
C LYS A 145 -3.49 13.62 -10.59
N VAL A 146 -3.49 12.51 -9.86
CA VAL A 146 -2.92 12.39 -8.51
C VAL A 146 -1.59 11.65 -8.62
N PRO A 147 -0.50 12.08 -7.96
CA PRO A 147 0.75 11.35 -7.94
C PRO A 147 0.57 9.92 -7.43
N VAL A 148 1.10 8.94 -8.17
CA VAL A 148 1.05 7.52 -7.78
C VAL A 148 2.46 6.97 -7.60
N VAL A 149 2.67 6.25 -6.51
CA VAL A 149 3.86 5.43 -6.27
C VAL A 149 3.45 3.97 -6.29
N VAL A 150 4.17 3.16 -7.07
CA VAL A 150 3.97 1.70 -7.12
C VAL A 150 5.03 1.02 -6.25
N VAL A 151 4.60 0.10 -5.38
CA VAL A 151 5.47 -0.67 -4.49
C VAL A 151 5.38 -2.15 -4.87
N GLY A 152 6.53 -2.82 -4.95
CA GLY A 152 6.64 -4.25 -5.25
C GLY A 152 6.74 -4.60 -6.73
N GLN A 153 6.37 -3.69 -7.65
CA GLN A 153 6.40 -3.91 -9.08
C GLN A 153 7.07 -2.74 -9.82
N TYR A 154 7.65 -3.01 -10.98
CA TYR A 154 8.19 -1.99 -11.84
C TYR A 154 7.21 -1.61 -12.96
N THR A 155 7.07 -0.32 -13.20
CA THR A 155 6.40 0.25 -14.38
C THR A 155 7.07 1.57 -14.78
N LYS A 156 7.14 1.84 -16.08
CA LYS A 156 7.65 3.14 -16.57
C LYS A 156 6.67 4.31 -16.42
N TYR A 157 5.48 4.08 -15.89
CA TYR A 157 4.39 5.04 -15.84
C TYR A 157 4.18 5.67 -14.47
N ALA A 158 4.94 5.25 -13.46
CA ALA A 158 4.91 5.80 -12.10
C ALA A 158 6.30 5.69 -11.46
N ASN A 159 6.49 6.41 -10.35
CA ASN A 159 7.63 6.13 -9.48
C ASN A 159 7.45 4.76 -8.83
N CYS A 160 8.50 3.95 -8.81
CA CYS A 160 8.43 2.59 -8.31
C CYS A 160 9.46 2.35 -7.21
N ILE A 161 9.06 1.59 -6.19
CA ILE A 161 9.94 1.06 -5.14
C ILE A 161 9.78 -0.46 -5.18
N TYR A 162 10.83 -1.20 -5.49
CA TYR A 162 10.80 -2.65 -5.66
C TYR A 162 12.12 -3.28 -5.25
N HIS A 163 12.08 -4.58 -5.00
CA HIS A 163 13.27 -5.38 -4.65
C HIS A 163 13.96 -5.90 -5.90
N ASP A 164 15.22 -6.32 -5.76
CA ASP A 164 15.90 -7.15 -6.74
C ASP A 164 15.41 -8.60 -6.58
N ASP A 165 14.22 -8.89 -7.12
CA ASP A 165 13.60 -10.21 -7.02
C ASP A 165 14.39 -11.29 -7.78
N TYR A 166 15.05 -10.93 -8.87
CA TYR A 166 15.93 -11.85 -9.56
C TYR A 166 17.16 -12.21 -8.72
N GLY A 167 17.82 -11.21 -8.14
CA GLY A 167 18.97 -11.43 -7.25
C GLY A 167 18.59 -12.22 -5.99
N ALA A 168 17.43 -11.95 -5.41
CA ALA A 168 16.90 -12.69 -4.26
C ALA A 168 16.63 -14.16 -4.63
N GLY A 169 15.97 -14.40 -5.77
CA GLY A 169 15.77 -15.76 -6.29
C GLY A 169 17.08 -16.49 -6.54
N LYS A 170 18.06 -15.80 -7.14
CA LYS A 170 19.38 -16.40 -7.42
C LYS A 170 20.13 -16.77 -6.13
N ALA A 171 20.06 -15.92 -5.10
CA ALA A 171 20.64 -16.24 -3.80
C ALA A 171 19.94 -17.46 -3.16
N MET A 172 18.62 -17.52 -3.22
CA MET A 172 17.83 -18.66 -2.74
C MET A 172 18.18 -19.95 -3.49
N GLY A 173 18.33 -19.92 -4.83
CA GLY A 173 18.72 -21.08 -5.63
C GLY A 173 20.11 -21.61 -5.26
N LYS A 174 21.08 -20.71 -5.01
CA LYS A 174 22.40 -21.11 -4.52
C LYS A 174 22.33 -21.74 -3.11
N ALA A 175 21.54 -21.16 -2.21
CA ALA A 175 21.32 -21.72 -0.89
C ALA A 175 20.66 -23.10 -0.96
N ALA A 176 19.60 -23.25 -1.78
CA ALA A 176 18.96 -24.55 -2.00
C ALA A 176 19.95 -25.61 -2.49
N ALA A 177 20.84 -25.24 -3.42
CA ALA A 177 21.89 -26.14 -3.91
C ALA A 177 22.86 -26.59 -2.81
N SER A 178 23.21 -25.69 -1.87
CA SER A 178 24.14 -26.02 -0.77
C SER A 178 23.55 -26.96 0.29
N PHE A 179 22.23 -27.05 0.38
CA PHE A 179 21.54 -27.96 1.30
C PHE A 179 21.09 -29.27 0.64
N LEU A 180 21.34 -29.44 -0.66
CA LEU A 180 20.87 -30.61 -1.39
C LEU A 180 21.80 -31.80 -1.21
N ASP A 181 21.29 -32.88 -0.65
CA ASP A 181 22.02 -34.15 -0.57
C ASP A 181 22.18 -34.80 -1.95
N ALA A 182 23.26 -35.61 -2.10
CA ALA A 182 23.53 -36.32 -3.32
C ALA A 182 22.35 -37.25 -3.74
N GLY A 183 21.96 -37.18 -5.00
CA GLY A 183 20.84 -37.98 -5.55
C GLY A 183 19.44 -37.49 -5.17
N LYS A 184 19.32 -36.37 -4.44
CA LYS A 184 18.04 -35.74 -4.15
C LYS A 184 17.71 -34.65 -5.19
N LYS A 185 16.42 -34.24 -5.22
CA LYS A 185 15.89 -33.22 -6.12
C LYS A 185 15.50 -31.96 -5.36
N VAL A 186 15.58 -30.82 -6.05
CA VAL A 186 15.01 -29.56 -5.58
C VAL A 186 13.60 -29.43 -6.13
N ALA A 187 12.66 -29.03 -5.30
CA ALA A 187 11.31 -28.63 -5.70
C ALA A 187 11.08 -27.15 -5.44
N TYR A 188 10.18 -26.56 -6.22
CA TYR A 188 9.85 -25.15 -6.16
C TYR A 188 8.34 -24.91 -6.22
N ILE A 189 7.82 -24.10 -5.28
CA ILE A 189 6.46 -23.60 -5.32
C ILE A 189 6.52 -22.13 -5.68
N GLY A 190 6.14 -21.82 -6.92
CA GLY A 190 6.05 -20.46 -7.43
C GLY A 190 4.62 -19.91 -7.39
N VAL A 191 4.47 -18.71 -7.92
CA VAL A 191 3.16 -18.06 -8.12
C VAL A 191 2.99 -17.72 -9.61
N THR A 192 1.90 -17.05 -9.97
CA THR A 192 1.64 -16.68 -11.37
C THR A 192 2.76 -15.82 -11.95
N LYS A 193 3.26 -16.15 -13.14
CA LYS A 193 4.27 -15.37 -13.90
C LYS A 193 3.72 -14.05 -14.46
N GLU A 194 2.43 -13.78 -14.31
CA GLU A 194 1.85 -12.45 -14.52
C GLU A 194 2.39 -11.45 -13.51
N ASP A 195 2.63 -11.89 -12.28
CA ASP A 195 3.47 -11.17 -11.31
C ASP A 195 4.93 -11.20 -11.81
N LYS A 196 5.40 -10.04 -12.30
CA LYS A 196 6.73 -9.94 -12.91
C LYS A 196 7.86 -9.96 -11.89
N ALA A 197 7.60 -9.60 -10.66
CA ALA A 197 8.56 -9.61 -9.56
C ALA A 197 8.66 -10.99 -8.91
N VAL A 198 7.66 -11.36 -8.10
CA VAL A 198 7.67 -12.59 -7.30
C VAL A 198 7.49 -13.84 -8.17
N GLY A 199 6.61 -13.77 -9.18
CA GLY A 199 6.30 -14.92 -10.03
C GLY A 199 7.36 -15.20 -11.10
N ALA A 200 7.76 -14.16 -11.85
CA ALA A 200 8.68 -14.36 -12.97
C ALA A 200 10.15 -14.17 -12.52
N ALA A 201 10.53 -12.95 -12.11
CA ALA A 201 11.95 -12.64 -11.86
C ALA A 201 12.56 -13.50 -10.74
N ARG A 202 11.80 -13.78 -9.68
CA ARG A 202 12.30 -14.59 -8.55
C ARG A 202 12.49 -16.06 -8.95
N GLU A 203 11.56 -16.65 -9.73
CA GLU A 203 11.74 -18.01 -10.25
C GLU A 203 12.91 -18.09 -11.23
N ASP A 204 13.04 -17.14 -12.18
CA ASP A 204 14.14 -17.11 -13.14
C ASP A 204 15.50 -16.99 -12.42
N GLY A 205 15.56 -16.15 -11.37
CA GLY A 205 16.71 -16.04 -10.50
C GLY A 205 17.01 -17.36 -9.77
N PHE A 206 15.99 -18.01 -9.21
CA PHE A 206 16.15 -19.30 -8.51
C PHE A 206 16.72 -20.38 -9.42
N ARG A 207 16.17 -20.53 -10.63
CA ARG A 207 16.71 -21.43 -11.65
C ARG A 207 18.16 -21.10 -12.01
N ALA A 208 18.50 -19.82 -12.15
CA ALA A 208 19.87 -19.39 -12.42
C ALA A 208 20.82 -19.69 -11.25
N GLY A 209 20.35 -19.58 -10.02
CA GLY A 209 21.10 -19.94 -8.81
C GLY A 209 21.44 -21.42 -8.76
N LEU A 210 20.46 -22.30 -8.99
CA LEU A 210 20.64 -23.75 -9.08
C LEU A 210 21.59 -24.13 -10.21
N LYS A 211 21.39 -23.56 -11.40
CA LYS A 211 22.23 -23.83 -12.58
C LYS A 211 23.70 -23.48 -12.33
N SER A 212 23.99 -22.45 -11.54
CA SER A 212 25.37 -22.11 -11.18
C SER A 212 26.08 -23.17 -10.33
N ALA A 213 25.31 -24.08 -9.73
CA ALA A 213 25.80 -25.26 -8.99
C ALA A 213 25.65 -26.58 -9.78
N GLY A 214 25.33 -26.50 -11.06
CA GLY A 214 25.15 -27.69 -11.92
C GLY A 214 23.82 -28.42 -11.69
N ILE A 215 22.84 -27.78 -11.01
CA ILE A 215 21.54 -28.39 -10.69
C ILE A 215 20.49 -27.79 -11.63
N GLU A 216 19.65 -28.64 -12.21
CA GLU A 216 18.49 -28.23 -13.01
C GLU A 216 17.19 -28.42 -12.20
N LEU A 217 16.32 -27.42 -12.25
CA LEU A 217 14.99 -27.51 -11.68
C LEU A 217 14.05 -28.17 -12.70
N GLU A 218 13.70 -29.42 -12.45
CA GLU A 218 12.77 -30.18 -13.29
C GLU A 218 11.35 -29.57 -13.21
N ASP A 219 10.65 -29.51 -14.35
CA ASP A 219 9.27 -29.00 -14.37
C ASP A 219 8.31 -29.87 -13.54
N ALA A 220 8.56 -31.19 -13.49
CA ALA A 220 7.83 -32.10 -12.62
C ALA A 220 7.94 -31.74 -11.12
N CYS A 221 9.03 -31.09 -10.73
CA CYS A 221 9.29 -30.62 -9.36
C CYS A 221 8.85 -29.16 -9.12
N THR A 222 8.05 -28.59 -10.02
CA THR A 222 7.58 -27.21 -9.89
C THR A 222 6.05 -27.18 -9.79
N ARG A 223 5.51 -26.38 -8.86
CA ARG A 223 4.07 -26.13 -8.77
C ARG A 223 3.81 -24.64 -8.65
N LYS A 224 2.63 -24.25 -9.12
CA LYS A 224 2.11 -22.91 -8.97
C LYS A 224 1.09 -22.89 -7.84
N ALA A 225 1.24 -21.97 -6.90
CA ALA A 225 0.26 -21.67 -5.85
C ALA A 225 -0.31 -20.26 -6.01
N GLU A 226 -1.42 -20.01 -5.37
CA GLU A 226 -1.94 -18.67 -5.13
C GLU A 226 -1.25 -18.05 -3.89
N PHE A 227 -1.55 -16.78 -3.57
CA PHE A 227 -0.98 -16.12 -2.40
C PHE A 227 -1.73 -16.50 -1.10
N THR A 228 -2.03 -17.79 -0.89
CA THR A 228 -2.73 -18.31 0.30
C THR A 228 -1.97 -19.49 0.89
N MET A 229 -2.11 -19.70 2.21
CA MET A 229 -1.51 -20.86 2.89
C MET A 229 -2.05 -22.18 2.36
N ASP A 230 -3.37 -22.26 2.13
CA ASP A 230 -4.03 -23.49 1.66
C ASP A 230 -3.50 -23.92 0.30
N SER A 231 -3.36 -22.97 -0.66
CA SER A 231 -2.81 -23.30 -1.97
C SER A 231 -1.33 -23.71 -1.92
N GLY A 232 -0.54 -23.12 -1.03
CA GLY A 232 0.84 -23.52 -0.78
C GLY A 232 0.92 -24.92 -0.18
N TYR A 233 0.05 -25.23 0.76
CA TYR A 233 -0.05 -26.55 1.38
C TYR A 233 -0.43 -27.63 0.36
N GLU A 234 -1.47 -27.43 -0.44
CA GLU A 234 -1.88 -28.37 -1.49
C GLU A 234 -0.79 -28.58 -2.55
N ALA A 235 -0.13 -27.50 -2.97
CA ALA A 235 0.99 -27.59 -3.91
C ALA A 235 2.17 -28.41 -3.33
N ALA A 236 2.48 -28.24 -2.05
CA ALA A 236 3.52 -29.00 -1.36
C ALA A 236 3.15 -30.48 -1.25
N LEU A 237 1.90 -30.79 -0.87
CA LEU A 237 1.42 -32.17 -0.80
C LEU A 237 1.48 -32.87 -2.15
N ASP A 238 1.07 -32.21 -3.22
CA ASP A 238 1.11 -32.77 -4.58
C ASP A 238 2.55 -33.05 -5.01
N LEU A 239 3.50 -32.13 -4.75
CA LEU A 239 4.91 -32.34 -5.02
C LEU A 239 5.47 -33.54 -4.25
N LEU A 240 5.19 -33.66 -2.96
CA LEU A 240 5.74 -34.70 -2.11
C LEU A 240 5.14 -36.07 -2.39
N ARG A 241 3.86 -36.15 -2.80
CA ARG A 241 3.21 -37.40 -3.21
C ARG A 241 3.64 -37.86 -4.59
N GLY A 242 3.84 -36.92 -5.51
CA GLY A 242 4.20 -37.22 -6.91
C GLY A 242 5.69 -37.46 -7.14
N ASN A 243 6.57 -37.05 -6.21
CA ASN A 243 8.02 -37.11 -6.40
C ASN A 243 8.71 -37.72 -5.19
N THR A 244 9.19 -38.95 -5.32
CA THR A 244 10.11 -39.53 -4.35
C THR A 244 11.52 -38.93 -4.53
N GLY A 245 12.14 -38.51 -3.42
CA GLY A 245 13.53 -38.04 -3.49
C GLY A 245 13.69 -36.52 -3.49
N ILE A 246 12.64 -35.73 -3.19
CA ILE A 246 12.80 -34.30 -2.91
C ILE A 246 13.61 -34.15 -1.61
N GLY A 247 14.73 -33.44 -1.70
CA GLY A 247 15.59 -33.09 -0.55
C GLY A 247 15.41 -31.65 -0.09
N VAL A 248 15.08 -30.74 -1.02
CA VAL A 248 14.86 -29.33 -0.73
C VAL A 248 13.58 -28.86 -1.39
N LEU A 249 12.70 -28.20 -0.64
CA LEU A 249 11.51 -27.52 -1.13
C LEU A 249 11.66 -26.02 -0.88
N SER A 250 11.62 -25.24 -1.95
CA SER A 250 11.68 -23.77 -1.90
C SER A 250 10.36 -23.15 -2.29
N CYS A 251 9.96 -22.07 -1.62
CA CYS A 251 8.76 -21.30 -1.94
C CYS A 251 9.13 -19.89 -2.38
N ALA A 252 8.40 -19.34 -3.35
CA ALA A 252 8.61 -17.97 -3.85
C ALA A 252 8.26 -16.91 -2.79
N THR A 253 7.32 -17.21 -1.90
CA THR A 253 6.80 -16.28 -0.88
C THR A 253 6.34 -17.02 0.35
#